data_aea3661754b5e218a1ca754efdbaf3be
#
_entry.id   aea3661754b5e218a1ca754efdbaf3be
#
_cell.length_a   1.000
_cell.length_b   1.000
_cell.length_c   1.000
_cell.angle_alpha   90.00
_cell.angle_beta   90.00
_cell.angle_gamma   90.00
#
_symmetry.space_group_name_H-M   'P 1'
#
loop_
_entity.id
_entity.type
_entity.pdbx_description
1 polymer ?
#
loop_
_entity_poly.entity_id
_entity_poly.type
_entity_poly.pdbx_seq_one_letter_code
_entity_poly.pdbx_strand_id
1 'polypeptide(L)'
;PGYDYEIYDASKSLLTRYKALCAEKGSHLIVVLSPNLTAHALAEPGFLPYGESLMRYCRENDIPCFNFQYAKAEYLQNLDGYYYDLYHMNGTGADLFSAFFARFFNAYTSGEDVSGWFYADQAQYLASIDRITNVWLSVGEGVYIADCNRGTLVTPQYRFVSVAADGTETTLLDDGESDTIPAALVPDGETLRVYAVPKGQENAVSVWYDLSERSPRVES
;
A
#
# COMPACT_ATOMS: atom_id res chain seq x y z
N PRO A 1 -21.47 7.74 -1.71
CA PRO A 1 -21.05 8.49 -2.87
C PRO A 1 -19.61 8.05 -3.17
N GLY A 2 -19.40 7.45 -4.37
CA GLY A 2 -18.06 7.09 -4.81
C GLY A 2 -17.23 8.35 -4.97
N TYR A 3 -16.03 8.38 -4.43
CA TYR A 3 -15.08 9.45 -4.68
C TYR A 3 -14.59 9.30 -6.12
N ASP A 4 -14.57 10.42 -6.86
CA ASP A 4 -13.93 10.47 -8.16
C ASP A 4 -12.43 10.73 -7.93
N TYR A 5 -11.61 9.71 -8.15
CA TYR A 5 -10.16 9.80 -8.01
C TYR A 5 -9.47 10.28 -9.29
N GLU A 6 -10.17 11.01 -10.15
CA GLU A 6 -9.60 11.60 -11.34
C GLU A 6 -8.68 12.79 -11.01
N ILE A 7 -7.61 12.94 -11.79
CA ILE A 7 -6.78 14.14 -11.68
C ILE A 7 -7.58 15.38 -12.06
N TYR A 8 -7.38 16.45 -11.31
CA TYR A 8 -8.09 17.72 -11.49
C TYR A 8 -7.77 18.36 -12.83
N ASP A 9 -8.73 19.07 -13.42
CA ASP A 9 -8.55 19.79 -14.69
C ASP A 9 -7.44 20.84 -14.62
N ALA A 10 -7.22 21.45 -13.45
CA ALA A 10 -6.08 22.34 -13.22
C ALA A 10 -4.74 21.60 -13.38
N SER A 11 -4.62 20.37 -12.88
CA SER A 11 -3.42 19.53 -13.03
C SER A 11 -3.22 19.10 -14.49
N LYS A 12 -4.29 18.72 -15.18
CA LYS A 12 -4.26 18.41 -16.62
C LYS A 12 -3.74 19.61 -17.43
N SER A 13 -4.29 20.81 -17.16
CA SER A 13 -3.87 22.04 -17.81
C SER A 13 -2.39 22.37 -17.56
N LEU A 14 -1.91 22.18 -16.33
CA LEU A 14 -0.50 22.40 -15.99
C LEU A 14 0.42 21.43 -16.73
N LEU A 15 0.11 20.15 -16.77
CA LEU A 15 0.92 19.14 -17.49
C LEU A 15 1.01 19.45 -18.97
N THR A 16 -0.11 19.84 -19.60
CA THR A 16 -0.12 20.25 -21.02
C THR A 16 0.77 21.48 -21.25
N ARG A 17 0.71 22.47 -20.36
CA ARG A 17 1.56 23.67 -20.45
C ARG A 17 3.03 23.35 -20.22
N TYR A 18 3.38 22.49 -19.28
CA TYR A 18 4.76 22.04 -19.05
C TYR A 18 5.30 21.29 -20.27
N LYS A 19 4.51 20.39 -20.87
CA LYS A 19 4.91 19.69 -22.11
C LYS A 19 5.24 20.68 -23.22
N ALA A 20 4.37 21.67 -23.45
CA ALA A 20 4.58 22.70 -24.48
C ALA A 20 5.84 23.54 -24.17
N LEU A 21 6.04 23.96 -22.94
CA LEU A 21 7.21 24.73 -22.52
C LEU A 21 8.51 23.94 -22.71
N CYS A 22 8.51 22.65 -22.32
CA CYS A 22 9.68 21.77 -22.55
C CYS A 22 10.01 21.68 -24.04
N ALA A 23 9.01 21.47 -24.89
CA ALA A 23 9.20 21.39 -26.33
C ALA A 23 9.77 22.70 -26.89
N GLU A 24 9.26 23.88 -26.47
CA GLU A 24 9.79 25.20 -26.84
C GLU A 24 11.27 25.36 -26.47
N LYS A 25 11.68 24.77 -25.33
CA LYS A 25 13.08 24.85 -24.83
C LYS A 25 13.97 23.72 -25.36
N GLY A 26 13.50 22.84 -26.24
CA GLY A 26 14.24 21.68 -26.71
C GLY A 26 14.48 20.61 -25.65
N SER A 27 13.61 20.56 -24.67
CA SER A 27 13.63 19.59 -23.56
C SER A 27 12.43 18.65 -23.62
N HIS A 28 12.47 17.55 -22.86
CA HIS A 28 11.38 16.59 -22.76
C HIS A 28 10.82 16.54 -21.33
N LEU A 29 9.50 16.52 -21.22
CA LEU A 29 8.83 16.30 -19.94
C LEU A 29 8.74 14.79 -19.67
N ILE A 30 9.16 14.38 -18.47
CA ILE A 30 8.93 13.05 -17.94
C ILE A 30 8.24 13.22 -16.58
N VAL A 31 7.13 12.53 -16.36
CA VAL A 31 6.41 12.50 -15.07
C VAL A 31 6.84 11.26 -14.30
N VAL A 32 7.13 11.45 -13.03
CA VAL A 32 7.56 10.40 -12.12
C VAL A 32 6.71 10.44 -10.85
N LEU A 33 6.10 9.32 -10.48
CA LEU A 33 5.49 9.13 -9.17
C LEU A 33 6.47 8.32 -8.32
N SER A 34 6.97 8.94 -7.25
CA SER A 34 7.83 8.24 -6.28
C SER A 34 7.03 7.19 -5.50
N PRO A 35 7.64 6.09 -5.09
CA PRO A 35 6.96 5.10 -4.27
C PRO A 35 6.73 5.63 -2.86
N ASN A 36 5.65 5.17 -2.25
CA ASN A 36 5.33 5.35 -0.84
C ASN A 36 5.37 3.99 -0.13
N LEU A 37 5.31 4.03 1.19
CA LEU A 37 5.15 2.82 1.99
C LEU A 37 3.99 1.97 1.47
N THR A 38 4.20 0.67 1.24
CA THR A 38 3.15 -0.22 0.70
C THR A 38 1.90 -0.22 1.58
N ALA A 39 2.08 -0.20 2.90
CA ALA A 39 0.96 -0.11 3.84
C ALA A 39 0.10 1.16 3.62
N HIS A 40 0.73 2.31 3.34
CA HIS A 40 0.02 3.54 3.00
C HIS A 40 -0.70 3.42 1.65
N ALA A 41 -0.01 2.93 0.63
CA ALA A 41 -0.58 2.78 -0.71
C ALA A 41 -1.84 1.89 -0.72
N LEU A 42 -1.92 0.90 0.19
CA LEU A 42 -3.09 0.03 0.36
C LEU A 42 -4.17 0.64 1.28
N ALA A 43 -3.77 1.43 2.27
CA ALA A 43 -4.69 2.01 3.25
C ALA A 43 -5.42 3.26 2.75
N GLU A 44 -4.76 4.03 1.86
CA GLU A 44 -5.33 5.26 1.31
C GLU A 44 -6.16 4.97 0.05
N PRO A 45 -7.51 5.02 0.12
CA PRO A 45 -8.37 4.56 -0.98
C PRO A 45 -8.14 5.29 -2.30
N GLY A 46 -7.68 6.54 -2.25
CA GLY A 46 -7.44 7.38 -3.42
C GLY A 46 -6.05 7.26 -4.02
N PHE A 47 -5.08 6.70 -3.30
CA PHE A 47 -3.68 6.76 -3.70
C PHE A 47 -3.40 6.06 -5.04
N LEU A 48 -3.72 4.79 -5.15
CA LEU A 48 -3.50 4.01 -6.36
C LEU A 48 -4.42 4.46 -7.52
N PRO A 49 -5.76 4.64 -7.31
CA PRO A 49 -6.64 5.13 -8.37
C PRO A 49 -6.25 6.49 -8.93
N TYR A 50 -5.81 7.42 -8.08
CA TYR A 50 -5.33 8.73 -8.55
C TYR A 50 -4.06 8.60 -9.41
N GLY A 51 -3.12 7.72 -9.01
CA GLY A 51 -1.94 7.38 -9.81
C GLY A 51 -2.31 6.82 -11.18
N GLU A 52 -3.27 5.90 -11.24
CA GLU A 52 -3.80 5.35 -12.50
C GLU A 52 -4.42 6.43 -13.40
N SER A 53 -5.20 7.35 -12.82
CA SER A 53 -5.78 8.47 -13.55
C SER A 53 -4.71 9.37 -14.17
N LEU A 54 -3.65 9.68 -13.41
CA LEU A 54 -2.52 10.46 -13.91
C LEU A 54 -1.76 9.73 -15.04
N MET A 55 -1.46 8.44 -14.86
CA MET A 55 -0.80 7.62 -15.88
C MET A 55 -1.62 7.54 -17.16
N ARG A 56 -2.94 7.36 -17.04
CA ARG A 56 -3.88 7.35 -18.19
C ARG A 56 -3.84 8.68 -18.92
N TYR A 57 -3.98 9.80 -18.19
CA TYR A 57 -3.92 11.14 -18.81
C TYR A 57 -2.59 11.38 -19.52
N CYS A 58 -1.48 11.04 -18.91
CA CYS A 58 -0.16 11.17 -19.51
C CYS A 58 -0.04 10.36 -20.79
N ARG A 59 -0.51 9.11 -20.81
CA ARG A 59 -0.51 8.25 -21.99
C ARG A 59 -1.36 8.83 -23.13
N GLU A 60 -2.55 9.33 -22.83
CA GLU A 60 -3.48 9.93 -23.79
C GLU A 60 -2.93 11.24 -24.39
N ASN A 61 -1.95 11.86 -23.72
CA ASN A 61 -1.34 13.12 -24.15
C ASN A 61 0.14 12.97 -24.54
N ASP A 62 0.63 11.75 -24.80
CA ASP A 62 2.03 11.47 -25.17
C ASP A 62 3.04 12.09 -24.19
N ILE A 63 2.79 11.97 -22.90
CA ILE A 63 3.70 12.38 -21.83
C ILE A 63 4.25 11.10 -21.18
N PRO A 64 5.56 10.83 -21.26
CA PRO A 64 6.16 9.72 -20.52
C PRO A 64 5.86 9.85 -19.02
N CYS A 65 5.28 8.79 -18.44
CA CYS A 65 4.90 8.75 -17.03
C CYS A 65 5.25 7.38 -16.42
N PHE A 66 5.97 7.38 -15.31
CA PHE A 66 6.42 6.19 -14.64
C PHE A 66 6.00 6.21 -13.17
N ASN A 67 5.22 5.22 -12.77
CA ASN A 67 4.82 5.05 -11.39
C ASN A 67 5.77 4.07 -10.70
N PHE A 68 6.69 4.59 -9.88
CA PHE A 68 7.68 3.77 -9.18
C PHE A 68 7.09 2.97 -8.02
N GLN A 69 5.84 3.24 -7.62
CA GLN A 69 5.08 2.33 -6.74
C GLN A 69 4.91 0.95 -7.40
N TYR A 70 4.86 0.90 -8.73
CA TYR A 70 4.70 -0.33 -9.51
C TYR A 70 6.03 -0.95 -9.95
N ALA A 71 7.17 -0.43 -9.47
CA ALA A 71 8.45 -1.06 -9.76
C ALA A 71 8.48 -2.48 -9.18
N LYS A 72 8.93 -3.46 -9.99
CA LYS A 72 9.06 -4.84 -9.55
C LYS A 72 10.19 -4.99 -8.54
N ALA A 73 10.02 -5.88 -7.56
CA ALA A 73 10.95 -6.07 -6.45
C ALA A 73 12.37 -6.47 -6.89
N GLU A 74 12.52 -7.08 -8.06
CA GLU A 74 13.83 -7.41 -8.65
C GLU A 74 14.63 -6.19 -9.08
N TYR A 75 13.96 -5.05 -9.28
CA TYR A 75 14.57 -3.78 -9.65
C TYR A 75 14.62 -2.79 -8.50
N LEU A 76 13.55 -2.69 -7.72
CA LEU A 76 13.43 -1.82 -6.54
C LEU A 76 12.69 -2.55 -5.41
N GLN A 77 13.40 -2.89 -4.36
CA GLN A 77 12.79 -3.41 -3.14
C GLN A 77 12.16 -2.24 -2.36
N ASN A 78 10.84 -2.27 -2.23
CA ASN A 78 10.09 -1.28 -1.45
C ASN A 78 9.78 -1.84 -0.05
N LEU A 79 10.79 -1.81 0.84
CA LEU A 79 10.68 -2.36 2.20
C LEU A 79 10.29 -1.30 3.21
N ASP A 80 9.51 -1.70 4.22
CA ASP A 80 9.00 -0.80 5.25
C ASP A 80 10.13 -0.09 6.03
N GLY A 81 11.26 -0.76 6.26
CA GLY A 81 12.45 -0.18 6.90
C GLY A 81 13.15 0.94 6.11
N TYR A 82 12.73 1.23 4.88
CA TYR A 82 13.25 2.32 4.06
C TYR A 82 12.48 3.63 4.21
N TYR A 83 11.47 3.66 5.09
CA TYR A 83 10.65 4.83 5.34
C TYR A 83 10.83 5.36 6.77
N TYR A 84 10.79 6.67 6.89
CA TYR A 84 10.75 7.37 8.17
C TYR A 84 9.30 7.46 8.69
N ASP A 85 8.36 7.68 7.79
CA ASP A 85 6.92 7.72 8.02
C ASP A 85 6.16 7.16 6.80
N LEU A 86 4.87 7.35 6.73
CA LEU A 86 4.01 6.84 5.65
C LEU A 86 4.38 7.39 4.25
N TYR A 87 5.03 8.55 4.18
CA TYR A 87 5.26 9.30 2.94
C TYR A 87 6.73 9.51 2.60
N HIS A 88 7.61 9.51 3.61
CA HIS A 88 8.97 9.96 3.45
C HIS A 88 9.96 8.80 3.62
N MET A 89 10.79 8.60 2.62
CA MET A 89 11.92 7.68 2.73
C MET A 89 12.92 8.20 3.77
N ASN A 90 13.50 7.29 4.54
CA ASN A 90 14.68 7.58 5.34
C ASN A 90 15.95 7.64 4.45
N GLY A 91 17.11 7.96 5.05
CA GLY A 91 18.37 8.08 4.30
C GLY A 91 18.69 6.83 3.46
N THR A 92 18.55 5.63 4.04
CA THR A 92 18.80 4.36 3.32
C THR A 92 17.83 4.17 2.15
N GLY A 93 16.54 4.42 2.35
CA GLY A 93 15.52 4.33 1.29
C GLY A 93 15.78 5.34 0.16
N ALA A 94 16.14 6.58 0.52
CA ALA A 94 16.46 7.63 -0.46
C ALA A 94 17.70 7.28 -1.31
N ASP A 95 18.74 6.72 -0.71
CA ASP A 95 19.95 6.28 -1.42
C ASP A 95 19.64 5.14 -2.40
N LEU A 96 18.89 4.12 -1.95
CA LEU A 96 18.47 3.00 -2.79
C LEU A 96 17.58 3.45 -3.94
N PHE A 97 16.59 4.32 -3.66
CA PHE A 97 15.72 4.87 -4.71
C PHE A 97 16.51 5.72 -5.69
N SER A 98 17.44 6.55 -5.24
CA SER A 98 18.28 7.39 -6.10
C SER A 98 19.16 6.54 -7.02
N ALA A 99 19.77 5.47 -6.49
CA ALA A 99 20.57 4.55 -7.28
C ALA A 99 19.74 3.82 -8.34
N PHE A 100 18.55 3.35 -7.97
CA PHE A 100 17.61 2.74 -8.90
C PHE A 100 17.15 3.76 -9.98
N PHE A 101 16.76 4.97 -9.56
CA PHE A 101 16.31 6.01 -10.47
C PHE A 101 17.40 6.40 -11.48
N ALA A 102 18.65 6.53 -11.05
CA ALA A 102 19.77 6.80 -11.94
C ALA A 102 19.95 5.70 -12.99
N ARG A 103 19.87 4.43 -12.59
CA ARG A 103 19.93 3.28 -13.51
C ARG A 103 18.77 3.30 -14.50
N PHE A 104 17.55 3.49 -14.00
CA PHE A 104 16.34 3.62 -14.82
C PHE A 104 16.48 4.77 -15.84
N PHE A 105 16.86 5.96 -15.38
CA PHE A 105 16.97 7.14 -16.22
C PHE A 105 18.00 6.95 -17.34
N ASN A 106 19.15 6.35 -17.03
CA ASN A 106 20.16 6.03 -18.04
C ASN A 106 19.63 5.02 -19.07
N ALA A 107 18.99 3.94 -18.65
CA ALA A 107 18.40 2.95 -19.55
C ALA A 107 17.33 3.60 -20.45
N TYR A 108 16.40 4.34 -19.85
CA TYR A 108 15.35 5.04 -20.59
C TYR A 108 15.89 6.04 -21.62
N THR A 109 16.86 6.89 -21.25
CA THR A 109 17.43 7.90 -22.14
C THR A 109 18.35 7.33 -23.21
N SER A 110 18.91 6.13 -23.00
CA SER A 110 19.64 5.37 -24.03
C SER A 110 18.72 4.64 -25.01
N GLY A 111 17.41 4.67 -24.80
CA GLY A 111 16.41 4.02 -25.66
C GLY A 111 16.16 2.55 -25.35
N GLU A 112 16.58 2.08 -24.16
CA GLU A 112 16.25 0.73 -23.71
C GLU A 112 14.75 0.63 -23.36
N ASP A 113 14.16 -0.54 -23.61
CA ASP A 113 12.81 -0.82 -23.15
C ASP A 113 12.80 -1.12 -21.64
N VAL A 114 12.29 -0.17 -20.87
CA VAL A 114 12.16 -0.26 -19.41
C VAL A 114 10.75 -0.69 -18.96
N SER A 115 9.85 -0.99 -19.90
CA SER A 115 8.46 -1.37 -19.56
C SER A 115 8.38 -2.61 -18.67
N GLY A 116 9.28 -3.55 -18.89
CA GLY A 116 9.41 -4.77 -18.09
C GLY A 116 9.81 -4.56 -16.63
N TRP A 117 10.28 -3.36 -16.24
CA TRP A 117 10.70 -3.04 -14.87
C TRP A 117 9.53 -2.74 -13.94
N PHE A 118 8.35 -2.55 -14.51
CA PHE A 118 7.14 -2.15 -13.79
C PHE A 118 6.02 -3.16 -13.99
N TYR A 119 5.11 -3.25 -13.04
CA TYR A 119 3.79 -3.82 -13.27
C TYR A 119 2.99 -2.87 -14.17
N ALA A 120 2.19 -3.43 -15.08
CA ALA A 120 1.52 -2.65 -16.11
C ALA A 120 0.40 -1.75 -15.55
N ASP A 121 -0.20 -2.16 -14.43
CA ASP A 121 -1.35 -1.50 -13.81
C ASP A 121 -1.48 -1.84 -12.32
N GLN A 122 -2.44 -1.18 -11.67
CA GLN A 122 -2.78 -1.40 -10.27
C GLN A 122 -3.13 -2.86 -9.98
N ALA A 123 -3.84 -3.55 -10.88
CA ALA A 123 -4.28 -4.92 -10.64
C ALA A 123 -3.09 -5.87 -10.54
N GLN A 124 -2.12 -5.74 -11.43
CA GLN A 124 -0.89 -6.53 -11.39
C GLN A 124 -0.04 -6.19 -10.15
N TYR A 125 0.07 -4.90 -9.82
CA TYR A 125 0.77 -4.47 -8.61
C TYR A 125 0.13 -5.09 -7.35
N LEU A 126 -1.18 -4.98 -7.19
CA LEU A 126 -1.90 -5.54 -6.03
C LEU A 126 -1.78 -7.07 -5.96
N ALA A 127 -1.77 -7.75 -7.10
CA ALA A 127 -1.57 -9.19 -7.16
C ALA A 127 -0.14 -9.64 -6.78
N SER A 128 0.84 -8.75 -6.89
CA SER A 128 2.23 -9.02 -6.51
C SER A 128 2.51 -8.91 -5.02
N ILE A 129 1.60 -8.31 -4.26
CA ILE A 129 1.73 -8.17 -2.80
C ILE A 129 1.27 -9.47 -2.15
N ASP A 130 2.17 -10.14 -1.45
CA ASP A 130 1.97 -11.46 -0.83
C ASP A 130 1.72 -11.39 0.68
N ARG A 131 1.49 -10.20 1.22
CA ARG A 131 1.37 -9.94 2.66
C ARG A 131 0.13 -9.12 3.03
N ILE A 132 -0.21 -9.18 4.32
CA ILE A 132 -1.11 -8.26 5.00
C ILE A 132 -0.26 -7.11 5.54
N THR A 133 -0.71 -5.87 5.35
CA THR A 133 0.03 -4.67 5.77
C THR A 133 -0.62 -3.96 6.95
N ASN A 134 -1.91 -4.21 7.17
CA ASN A 134 -2.68 -3.57 8.23
C ASN A 134 -3.94 -4.40 8.52
N VAL A 135 -4.41 -4.39 9.77
CA VAL A 135 -5.67 -4.99 10.20
C VAL A 135 -6.38 -4.01 11.13
N TRP A 136 -7.71 -4.04 11.15
CA TRP A 136 -8.53 -3.24 12.06
C TRP A 136 -9.80 -3.97 12.43
N LEU A 137 -10.48 -3.45 13.47
CA LEU A 137 -11.80 -3.89 13.92
C LEU A 137 -12.83 -2.80 13.67
N SER A 138 -13.97 -3.19 13.13
CA SER A 138 -15.17 -2.38 13.09
C SER A 138 -16.24 -3.00 14.00
N VAL A 139 -17.18 -2.15 14.46
CA VAL A 139 -18.25 -2.55 15.38
C VAL A 139 -19.55 -2.64 14.59
N GLY A 140 -20.15 -3.83 14.57
CA GLY A 140 -21.49 -4.08 14.08
C GLY A 140 -22.51 -4.25 15.22
N GLU A 141 -23.75 -4.63 14.91
CA GLU A 141 -24.75 -4.95 15.93
C GLU A 141 -24.40 -6.25 16.66
N GLY A 142 -23.81 -6.12 17.87
CA GLY A 142 -23.44 -7.26 18.72
C GLY A 142 -22.25 -8.09 18.23
N VAL A 143 -21.50 -7.61 17.25
CA VAL A 143 -20.32 -8.27 16.71
C VAL A 143 -19.17 -7.29 16.48
N TYR A 144 -17.94 -7.78 16.56
CA TYR A 144 -16.76 -7.12 16.00
C TYR A 144 -16.43 -7.79 14.67
N ILE A 145 -16.01 -6.98 13.69
CA ILE A 145 -15.70 -7.42 12.34
C ILE A 145 -14.25 -7.02 12.05
N ALA A 146 -13.40 -7.99 11.72
CA ALA A 146 -12.04 -7.76 11.29
C ALA A 146 -11.98 -7.53 9.78
N ASP A 147 -11.15 -6.59 9.36
CA ASP A 147 -10.79 -6.40 7.96
C ASP A 147 -9.31 -5.99 7.86
N CYS A 148 -8.71 -6.12 6.67
CA CYS A 148 -7.29 -5.89 6.50
C CYS A 148 -6.93 -5.33 5.12
N ASN A 149 -5.83 -4.58 5.06
CA ASN A 149 -5.16 -4.22 3.81
C ASN A 149 -4.19 -5.32 3.40
N ARG A 150 -4.32 -5.83 2.18
CA ARG A 150 -3.55 -6.95 1.66
C ARG A 150 -3.45 -6.93 0.16
N GLY A 151 -2.55 -7.74 -0.39
CA GLY A 151 -2.56 -8.07 -1.81
C GLY A 151 -3.84 -8.82 -2.22
N THR A 152 -4.25 -8.68 -3.47
CA THR A 152 -5.53 -9.25 -3.95
C THR A 152 -5.56 -10.78 -3.96
N LEU A 153 -4.40 -11.44 -3.98
CA LEU A 153 -4.30 -12.89 -3.94
C LEU A 153 -4.10 -13.45 -2.52
N VAL A 154 -3.98 -12.57 -1.52
CA VAL A 154 -3.81 -12.97 -0.11
C VAL A 154 -5.17 -13.24 0.51
N THR A 155 -5.37 -14.44 1.04
CA THR A 155 -6.52 -14.78 1.88
C THR A 155 -6.10 -14.58 3.33
N PRO A 156 -6.76 -13.71 4.13
CA PRO A 156 -6.43 -13.53 5.53
C PRO A 156 -6.96 -14.68 6.37
N GLN A 157 -6.26 -14.98 7.45
CA GLN A 157 -6.75 -15.76 8.58
C GLN A 157 -6.68 -14.87 9.82
N TYR A 158 -7.75 -14.88 10.62
CA TYR A 158 -7.88 -14.04 11.81
C TYR A 158 -7.84 -14.90 13.06
N ARG A 159 -7.19 -14.39 14.11
CA ARG A 159 -7.24 -14.90 15.47
C ARG A 159 -7.67 -13.77 16.41
N PHE A 160 -8.72 -14.01 17.19
CA PHE A 160 -9.23 -13.04 18.16
C PHE A 160 -8.83 -13.46 19.55
N VAL A 161 -8.30 -12.52 20.32
CA VAL A 161 -7.92 -12.74 21.72
C VAL A 161 -8.49 -11.63 22.60
N SER A 162 -8.84 -11.94 23.83
CA SER A 162 -9.03 -10.91 24.86
C SER A 162 -7.71 -10.64 25.56
N VAL A 163 -7.49 -9.37 25.92
CA VAL A 163 -6.28 -8.91 26.60
C VAL A 163 -6.67 -8.32 27.95
N ALA A 164 -6.24 -8.96 29.02
CA ALA A 164 -6.44 -8.51 30.39
C ALA A 164 -5.56 -7.28 30.71
N ALA A 165 -5.84 -6.60 31.81
CA ALA A 165 -5.12 -5.41 32.24
C ALA A 165 -3.61 -5.65 32.51
N ASP A 166 -3.22 -6.89 32.81
CA ASP A 166 -1.82 -7.29 32.99
C ASP A 166 -1.12 -7.71 31.68
N GLY A 167 -1.83 -7.61 30.53
CA GLY A 167 -1.34 -8.00 29.22
C GLY A 167 -1.50 -9.49 28.88
N THR A 168 -2.11 -10.29 29.77
CA THR A 168 -2.38 -11.71 29.50
C THR A 168 -3.39 -11.85 28.38
N GLU A 169 -3.07 -12.67 27.36
CA GLU A 169 -3.95 -12.97 26.25
C GLU A 169 -4.71 -14.28 26.45
N THR A 170 -6.01 -14.26 26.17
CA THR A 170 -6.85 -15.45 26.12
C THR A 170 -7.46 -15.57 24.73
N THR A 171 -7.24 -16.69 24.04
CA THR A 171 -7.83 -16.92 22.72
C THR A 171 -9.33 -17.09 22.83
N LEU A 172 -10.07 -16.27 22.10
CA LEU A 172 -11.52 -16.30 21.98
C LEU A 172 -11.98 -17.08 20.75
N LEU A 173 -11.28 -16.88 19.62
CA LEU A 173 -11.56 -17.57 18.36
C LEU A 173 -10.27 -17.69 17.54
N ASP A 174 -9.96 -18.90 17.08
CA ASP A 174 -8.78 -19.22 16.26
C ASP A 174 -9.11 -20.33 15.26
N ASP A 175 -10.22 -20.19 14.53
CA ASP A 175 -10.60 -21.12 13.47
C ASP A 175 -10.02 -20.71 12.09
N GLY A 176 -9.49 -19.49 12.01
CA GLY A 176 -8.87 -18.93 10.81
C GLY A 176 -9.85 -18.65 9.65
N GLU A 177 -11.14 -18.96 9.82
CA GLU A 177 -12.15 -18.82 8.76
C GLU A 177 -13.12 -17.66 9.00
N SER A 178 -13.31 -17.28 10.26
CA SER A 178 -14.22 -16.19 10.62
C SER A 178 -13.50 -14.85 10.69
N ASP A 179 -14.06 -13.85 10.02
CA ASP A 179 -13.69 -12.44 10.16
C ASP A 179 -14.50 -11.72 11.24
N THR A 180 -15.41 -12.43 11.95
CA THR A 180 -16.31 -11.85 12.94
C THR A 180 -16.26 -12.61 14.24
N ILE A 181 -16.48 -11.87 15.36
CA ILE A 181 -16.64 -12.44 16.71
C ILE A 181 -17.81 -11.77 17.44
N PRO A 182 -18.72 -12.52 18.10
CA PRO A 182 -19.73 -11.93 18.96
C PRO A 182 -19.14 -11.07 20.07
N ALA A 183 -19.62 -9.85 20.27
CA ALA A 183 -19.14 -8.95 21.29
C ALA A 183 -19.30 -9.52 22.71
N ALA A 184 -20.31 -10.38 22.92
CA ALA A 184 -20.56 -11.07 24.19
C ALA A 184 -19.46 -12.07 24.59
N LEU A 185 -18.55 -12.45 23.68
CA LEU A 185 -17.41 -13.33 24.00
C LEU A 185 -16.23 -12.57 24.61
N VAL A 186 -16.20 -11.24 24.50
CA VAL A 186 -15.15 -10.42 25.11
C VAL A 186 -15.50 -10.20 26.59
N PRO A 187 -14.64 -10.64 27.55
CA PRO A 187 -14.90 -10.48 28.96
C PRO A 187 -15.00 -9.00 29.37
N ASP A 188 -15.84 -8.70 30.33
CA ASP A 188 -15.98 -7.36 30.91
C ASP A 188 -14.63 -6.83 31.42
N GLY A 189 -14.24 -5.65 30.99
CA GLY A 189 -12.99 -4.99 31.43
C GLY A 189 -11.73 -5.44 30.68
N GLU A 190 -11.84 -6.37 29.74
CA GLU A 190 -10.75 -6.75 28.84
C GLU A 190 -10.87 -6.06 27.48
N THR A 191 -9.75 -5.95 26.78
CA THR A 191 -9.69 -5.39 25.42
C THR A 191 -9.68 -6.51 24.39
N LEU A 192 -10.35 -6.30 23.27
CA LEU A 192 -10.27 -7.19 22.12
C LEU A 192 -9.06 -6.84 21.24
N ARG A 193 -8.28 -7.86 20.92
CA ARG A 193 -7.21 -7.79 19.93
C ARG A 193 -7.47 -8.78 18.81
N VAL A 194 -7.17 -8.40 17.59
CA VAL A 194 -7.20 -9.28 16.41
C VAL A 194 -5.82 -9.37 15.78
N TYR A 195 -5.42 -10.58 15.44
CA TYR A 195 -4.25 -10.88 14.62
C TYR A 195 -4.69 -11.30 13.23
N ALA A 196 -3.93 -10.92 12.21
CA ALA A 196 -4.15 -11.35 10.84
C ALA A 196 -2.86 -11.88 10.22
N VAL A 197 -2.94 -13.05 9.61
CA VAL A 197 -1.84 -13.67 8.85
C VAL A 197 -2.34 -14.15 7.49
N PRO A 198 -1.48 -14.20 6.45
CA PRO A 198 -1.85 -14.82 5.18
C PRO A 198 -2.08 -16.32 5.37
N LYS A 199 -3.15 -16.86 4.81
CA LYS A 199 -3.48 -18.29 4.86
C LYS A 199 -2.36 -19.12 4.24
N GLY A 200 -1.93 -20.16 4.97
CA GLY A 200 -0.85 -21.06 4.54
C GLY A 200 0.57 -20.49 4.74
N GLN A 201 0.72 -19.36 5.39
CA GLN A 201 2.01 -18.76 5.73
C GLN A 201 2.16 -18.69 7.26
N GLU A 202 2.24 -19.82 7.92
CA GLU A 202 2.29 -19.93 9.41
C GLU A 202 3.46 -19.17 10.04
N ASN A 203 4.53 -18.90 9.28
CA ASN A 203 5.69 -18.14 9.74
C ASN A 203 5.68 -16.67 9.26
N ALA A 204 4.59 -16.21 8.66
CA ALA A 204 4.47 -14.81 8.27
C ALA A 204 4.40 -13.93 9.53
N VAL A 205 4.96 -12.74 9.42
CA VAL A 205 4.80 -11.70 10.45
C VAL A 205 3.31 -11.41 10.59
N SER A 206 2.76 -11.60 11.80
CA SER A 206 1.39 -11.26 12.08
C SER A 206 1.23 -9.76 12.25
N VAL A 207 0.18 -9.21 11.63
CA VAL A 207 -0.27 -7.85 11.87
C VAL A 207 -1.40 -7.91 12.88
N TRP A 208 -1.41 -7.03 13.87
CA TRP A 208 -2.45 -7.02 14.87
C TRP A 208 -2.98 -5.62 15.19
N TYR A 209 -4.20 -5.58 15.69
CA TYR A 209 -4.90 -4.36 16.08
C TYR A 209 -5.53 -4.55 17.45
N ASP A 210 -5.34 -3.57 18.32
CA ASP A 210 -5.92 -3.53 19.66
C ASP A 210 -7.02 -2.46 19.69
N LEU A 211 -8.22 -2.86 20.07
CA LEU A 211 -9.38 -1.98 20.12
C LEU A 211 -9.18 -0.77 21.05
N SER A 212 -8.39 -0.91 22.10
CA SER A 212 -8.10 0.19 23.05
C SER A 212 -7.15 1.23 22.46
N GLU A 213 -6.21 0.81 21.64
CA GLU A 213 -5.15 1.68 21.11
C GLU A 213 -5.53 2.38 19.81
N ARG A 214 -6.50 1.85 19.08
CA ARG A 214 -6.97 2.36 17.77
C ARG A 214 -5.86 2.51 16.71
N SER A 215 -4.79 1.77 16.85
CA SER A 215 -3.65 1.80 15.92
C SER A 215 -3.19 0.38 15.61
N PRO A 216 -3.00 0.02 14.34
CA PRO A 216 -2.45 -1.28 13.97
C PRO A 216 -0.98 -1.38 14.35
N ARG A 217 -0.51 -2.57 14.67
CA ARG A 217 0.89 -2.88 14.95
C ARG A 217 1.35 -4.10 14.17
N VAL A 218 2.65 -4.21 13.98
CA VAL A 218 3.31 -5.37 13.37
C VAL A 218 4.14 -6.04 14.46
N GLU A 219 3.98 -7.33 14.63
CA GLU A 219 4.83 -8.13 15.51
C GLU A 219 6.25 -8.16 14.93
N SER A 220 7.24 -7.81 15.75
CA SER A 220 8.66 -7.76 15.35
C SER A 220 9.36 -9.10 15.60
#